data_1079b94530fa910fcee834bb5010f400
#
_entry.id   1079b94530fa910fcee834bb5010f400
#
_cell.length_a   1.000
_cell.length_b   1.000
_cell.length_c   1.000
_cell.angle_alpha   90.00
_cell.angle_beta   90.00
_cell.angle_gamma   90.00
#
_symmetry.space_group_name_H-M   'P 1'
#
loop_
_entity.id
_entity.type
_entity.pdbx_description
1 polymer ?
#
loop_
_entity_poly.entity_id
_entity_poly.type
_entity_poly.pdbx_seq_one_letter_code
_entity_poly.pdbx_strand_id
1 'polypeptide(L)'
;QYAWFFVAYTLLNAVFYTANNIAYASLVTFCTKNSRERVEMGSCRFIFAFSTSLLIQSVTVQFVRAAGGGAAAWRTVAVVYAVIGLIVNTISVFSIKELPEEELKAGKDYTEEKYGLVEAAKLLFSNKYYLMICATYICQQIYSAMLNMGIYYMIYILKNEDLYSVFSWAINIPVIIAMCITPMLVEKMKGLYRMNLTGYILGTAGRVGVIFAGYMGSVPLMLAFTAVAALGMAPWQGDMGAVVASC
;
A
#
# COMPACT_ATOMS: atom_id res chain seq x y z
N GLN A 1 -16.22 -9.28 -26.04
CA GLN A 1 -15.60 -9.82 -24.78
C GLN A 1 -14.57 -8.85 -24.22
N TYR A 2 -13.58 -8.37 -25.00
CA TYR A 2 -12.53 -7.47 -24.52
C TYR A 2 -13.07 -6.15 -23.96
N ALA A 3 -14.06 -5.53 -24.60
CA ALA A 3 -14.70 -4.31 -24.11
C ALA A 3 -15.38 -4.53 -22.74
N TRP A 4 -16.04 -5.66 -22.55
CA TRP A 4 -16.64 -6.02 -21.28
C TRP A 4 -15.61 -6.19 -20.16
N PHE A 5 -14.51 -6.88 -20.44
CA PHE A 5 -13.41 -7.01 -19.48
C PHE A 5 -12.81 -5.66 -19.12
N PHE A 6 -12.59 -4.80 -20.11
CA PHE A 6 -12.04 -3.47 -19.87
C PHE A 6 -12.96 -2.64 -18.98
N VAL A 7 -14.26 -2.61 -19.27
CA VAL A 7 -15.25 -1.85 -18.48
C VAL A 7 -15.37 -2.43 -17.07
N ALA A 8 -15.52 -3.74 -16.93
CA ALA A 8 -15.63 -4.38 -15.63
C ALA A 8 -14.38 -4.19 -14.76
N TYR A 9 -13.19 -4.33 -15.34
CA TYR A 9 -11.92 -4.11 -14.65
C TYR A 9 -11.73 -2.65 -14.23
N THR A 10 -12.07 -1.72 -15.11
CA THR A 10 -11.99 -0.27 -14.84
C THR A 10 -12.96 0.13 -13.75
N LEU A 11 -14.22 -0.31 -13.80
CA LEU A 11 -15.20 -0.04 -12.76
C LEU A 11 -14.74 -0.59 -11.40
N LEU A 12 -14.26 -1.82 -11.36
CA LEU A 12 -13.82 -2.44 -10.12
C LEU A 12 -12.63 -1.70 -9.50
N ASN A 13 -11.58 -1.46 -10.28
CA ASN A 13 -10.32 -0.92 -9.77
C ASN A 13 -10.30 0.61 -9.70
N ALA A 14 -10.81 1.32 -10.72
CA ALA A 14 -10.73 2.78 -10.76
C ALA A 14 -11.89 3.46 -10.01
N VAL A 15 -13.07 2.86 -9.96
CA VAL A 15 -14.24 3.49 -9.31
C VAL A 15 -14.46 2.92 -7.91
N PHE A 16 -14.83 1.65 -7.80
CA PHE A 16 -15.23 1.07 -6.51
C PHE A 16 -14.07 0.95 -5.53
N TYR A 17 -12.91 0.47 -5.97
CA TYR A 17 -11.73 0.37 -5.12
C TYR A 17 -11.25 1.75 -4.66
N THR A 18 -11.20 2.72 -5.56
CA THR A 18 -10.75 4.08 -5.22
C THR A 18 -11.72 4.75 -4.25
N ALA A 19 -13.04 4.66 -4.49
CA ALA A 19 -14.04 5.23 -3.59
C ALA A 19 -13.93 4.64 -2.17
N ASN A 20 -13.83 3.31 -2.07
CA ASN A 20 -13.67 2.64 -0.78
C ASN A 20 -12.34 3.01 -0.10
N ASN A 21 -11.25 3.11 -0.86
CA ASN A 21 -9.94 3.45 -0.32
C ASN A 21 -9.85 4.89 0.19
N ILE A 22 -10.50 5.85 -0.49
CA ILE A 22 -10.59 7.24 -0.05
C ILE A 22 -11.37 7.34 1.26
N ALA A 23 -12.56 6.72 1.33
CA ALA A 23 -13.36 6.70 2.54
C ALA A 23 -12.59 6.08 3.72
N TYR A 24 -11.93 4.95 3.48
CA TYR A 24 -11.13 4.28 4.50
C TYR A 24 -9.90 5.09 4.94
N ALA A 25 -9.23 5.77 4.02
CA ALA A 25 -8.08 6.61 4.35
C ALA A 25 -8.48 7.84 5.19
N SER A 26 -9.66 8.42 4.93
CA SER A 26 -10.17 9.55 5.71
C SER A 26 -10.56 9.17 7.14
N LEU A 27 -11.02 7.95 7.38
CA LEU A 27 -11.37 7.46 8.73
C LEU A 27 -10.22 7.60 9.73
N VAL A 28 -8.98 7.43 9.32
CA VAL A 28 -7.81 7.60 10.20
C VAL A 28 -7.75 9.00 10.80
N THR A 29 -8.18 10.01 10.05
CA THR A 29 -8.19 11.40 10.53
C THR A 29 -9.30 11.67 11.52
N PHE A 30 -10.41 10.93 11.46
CA PHE A 30 -11.55 11.04 12.38
C PHE A 30 -11.36 10.22 13.66
N CYS A 31 -10.47 9.22 13.66
CA CYS A 31 -10.23 8.38 14.83
C CYS A 31 -9.25 9.00 15.83
N THR A 32 -8.28 9.79 15.39
CA THR A 32 -7.27 10.37 16.31
C THR A 32 -6.67 11.67 15.78
N LYS A 33 -6.28 12.56 16.70
CA LYS A 33 -5.51 13.79 16.43
C LYS A 33 -4.01 13.57 16.57
N ASN A 34 -3.59 12.49 17.21
CA ASN A 34 -2.20 12.22 17.51
C ASN A 34 -1.47 11.67 16.28
N SER A 35 -0.41 12.35 15.84
CA SER A 35 0.39 11.95 14.69
C SER A 35 1.02 10.55 14.87
N ARG A 36 1.42 10.18 16.08
CA ARG A 36 1.99 8.86 16.39
C ARG A 36 0.95 7.76 16.18
N GLU A 37 -0.24 7.93 16.74
CA GLU A 37 -1.34 6.96 16.61
C GLU A 37 -1.77 6.80 15.15
N ARG A 38 -1.76 7.88 14.35
CA ARG A 38 -2.01 7.80 12.90
C ARG A 38 -0.98 6.93 12.18
N VAL A 39 0.30 7.04 12.55
CA VAL A 39 1.36 6.18 11.99
C VAL A 39 1.17 4.74 12.43
N GLU A 40 0.83 4.50 13.69
CA GLU A 40 0.53 3.15 14.20
C GLU A 40 -0.64 2.52 13.45
N MET A 41 -1.75 3.25 13.28
CA MET A 41 -2.92 2.81 12.51
C MET A 41 -2.56 2.55 11.03
N GLY A 42 -1.80 3.44 10.40
CA GLY A 42 -1.32 3.27 9.03
C GLY A 42 -0.44 2.03 8.88
N SER A 43 0.50 1.83 9.80
CA SER A 43 1.39 0.66 9.81
C SER A 43 0.61 -0.64 10.00
N CYS A 44 -0.33 -0.69 10.97
CA CYS A 44 -1.21 -1.84 11.17
C CYS A 44 -2.02 -2.16 9.90
N ARG A 45 -2.60 -1.14 9.27
CA ARG A 45 -3.35 -1.31 8.01
C ARG A 45 -2.52 -2.02 6.95
N PHE A 46 -1.29 -1.56 6.71
CA PHE A 46 -0.43 -2.15 5.70
C PHE A 46 0.09 -3.54 6.08
N ILE A 47 0.42 -3.77 7.36
CA ILE A 47 0.80 -5.10 7.85
C ILE A 47 -0.30 -6.12 7.53
N PHE A 48 -1.55 -5.81 7.87
CA PHE A 48 -2.69 -6.69 7.58
C PHE A 48 -2.94 -6.82 6.08
N ALA A 49 -2.81 -5.74 5.29
CA ALA A 49 -2.97 -5.78 3.84
C ALA A 49 -1.93 -6.70 3.18
N PHE A 50 -0.66 -6.59 3.55
CA PHE A 50 0.40 -7.46 3.03
C PHE A 50 0.26 -8.90 3.51
N SER A 51 -0.09 -9.12 4.78
CA SER A 51 -0.31 -10.46 5.32
C SER A 51 -1.47 -11.16 4.63
N THR A 52 -2.58 -10.47 4.41
CA THR A 52 -3.73 -10.98 3.67
C THR A 52 -3.38 -11.27 2.22
N SER A 53 -2.62 -10.39 1.57
CA SER A 53 -2.16 -10.58 0.19
C SER A 53 -1.31 -11.85 0.06
N LEU A 54 -0.35 -12.06 0.97
CA LEU A 54 0.46 -13.27 0.99
C LEU A 54 -0.39 -14.53 1.23
N LEU A 55 -1.32 -14.47 2.17
CA LEU A 55 -2.21 -15.58 2.47
C LEU A 55 -3.04 -15.95 1.24
N ILE A 56 -3.70 -14.97 0.61
CA ILE A 56 -4.52 -15.19 -0.58
C ILE A 56 -3.67 -15.75 -1.72
N GLN A 57 -2.49 -15.18 -1.99
CA GLN A 57 -1.60 -15.68 -3.05
C GLN A 57 -1.15 -17.13 -2.80
N SER A 58 -0.88 -17.49 -1.56
CA SER A 58 -0.43 -18.83 -1.20
C SER A 58 -1.53 -19.89 -1.28
N VAL A 59 -2.77 -19.52 -0.99
CA VAL A 59 -3.87 -20.48 -0.78
C VAL A 59 -4.82 -20.58 -1.97
N THR A 60 -4.95 -19.52 -2.78
CA THR A 60 -5.92 -19.45 -3.88
C THR A 60 -5.79 -20.60 -4.88
N VAL A 61 -4.55 -20.87 -5.33
CA VAL A 61 -4.31 -21.94 -6.33
C VAL A 61 -4.67 -23.31 -5.76
N GLN A 62 -4.40 -23.53 -4.47
CA GLN A 62 -4.74 -24.78 -3.79
C GLN A 62 -6.27 -24.94 -3.69
N PHE A 63 -7.00 -23.89 -3.34
CA PHE A 63 -8.46 -23.90 -3.30
C PHE A 63 -9.08 -24.14 -4.68
N VAL A 64 -8.54 -23.51 -5.72
CA VAL A 64 -9.01 -23.75 -7.10
C VAL A 64 -8.78 -25.20 -7.52
N ARG A 65 -7.63 -25.79 -7.20
CA ARG A 65 -7.36 -27.22 -7.47
C ARG A 65 -8.30 -28.13 -6.67
N ALA A 66 -8.52 -27.85 -5.40
CA ALA A 66 -9.44 -28.62 -4.54
C ALA A 66 -10.90 -28.53 -5.03
N ALA A 67 -11.29 -27.39 -5.63
CA ALA A 67 -12.62 -27.20 -6.23
C ALA A 67 -12.77 -27.82 -7.64
N GLY A 68 -11.82 -28.64 -8.09
CA GLY A 68 -11.88 -29.36 -9.37
C GLY A 68 -11.22 -28.64 -10.56
N GLY A 69 -10.62 -27.47 -10.35
CA GLY A 69 -9.93 -26.72 -11.41
C GLY A 69 -10.87 -26.09 -12.46
N GLY A 70 -10.28 -25.39 -13.44
CA GLY A 70 -11.04 -24.77 -14.53
C GLY A 70 -11.78 -23.50 -14.17
N ALA A 71 -12.48 -22.90 -15.13
CA ALA A 71 -13.13 -21.60 -14.99
C ALA A 71 -14.25 -21.58 -13.91
N ALA A 72 -14.94 -22.70 -13.73
CA ALA A 72 -16.00 -22.82 -12.71
C ALA A 72 -15.42 -22.75 -11.29
N ALA A 73 -14.30 -23.44 -11.02
CA ALA A 73 -13.63 -23.39 -9.73
C ALA A 73 -13.09 -21.99 -9.42
N TRP A 74 -12.51 -21.31 -10.38
CA TRP A 74 -12.07 -19.90 -10.22
C TRP A 74 -13.24 -18.98 -9.85
N ARG A 75 -14.38 -19.14 -10.52
CA ARG A 75 -15.59 -18.36 -10.20
C ARG A 75 -16.09 -18.64 -8.79
N THR A 76 -16.12 -19.90 -8.37
CA THR A 76 -16.55 -20.28 -7.01
C THR A 76 -15.65 -19.67 -5.95
N VAL A 77 -14.32 -19.77 -6.11
CA VAL A 77 -13.35 -19.19 -5.18
C VAL A 77 -13.48 -17.67 -5.12
N ALA A 78 -13.66 -17.00 -6.27
CA ALA A 78 -13.87 -15.55 -6.33
C ALA A 78 -15.15 -15.12 -5.58
N VAL A 79 -16.26 -15.86 -5.72
CA VAL A 79 -17.51 -15.58 -5.00
C VAL A 79 -17.32 -15.76 -3.49
N VAL A 80 -16.63 -16.81 -3.05
CA VAL A 80 -16.33 -17.03 -1.63
C VAL A 80 -15.51 -15.87 -1.06
N TYR A 81 -14.47 -15.45 -1.76
CA TYR A 81 -13.67 -14.29 -1.33
C TYR A 81 -14.48 -12.98 -1.30
N ALA A 82 -15.38 -12.78 -2.27
CA ALA A 82 -16.24 -11.60 -2.29
C ALA A 82 -17.20 -11.58 -1.08
N VAL A 83 -17.78 -12.73 -0.72
CA VAL A 83 -18.67 -12.85 0.45
C VAL A 83 -17.89 -12.61 1.74
N ILE A 84 -16.72 -13.22 1.90
CA ILE A 84 -15.86 -12.99 3.07
C ILE A 84 -15.47 -11.52 3.16
N GLY A 85 -15.05 -10.92 2.05
CA GLY A 85 -14.70 -9.50 1.98
C GLY A 85 -15.85 -8.58 2.36
N LEU A 86 -17.05 -8.87 1.90
CA LEU A 86 -18.26 -8.12 2.25
C LEU A 86 -18.54 -8.20 3.77
N ILE A 87 -18.50 -9.39 4.35
CA ILE A 87 -18.73 -9.59 5.79
C ILE A 87 -17.69 -8.83 6.61
N VAL A 88 -16.40 -9.00 6.30
CA VAL A 88 -15.31 -8.36 7.03
C VAL A 88 -15.38 -6.83 6.91
N ASN A 89 -15.66 -6.31 5.71
CA ASN A 89 -15.81 -4.87 5.50
C ASN A 89 -17.01 -4.30 6.28
N THR A 90 -18.13 -5.01 6.29
CA THR A 90 -19.32 -4.64 7.07
C THR A 90 -19.02 -4.61 8.56
N ILE A 91 -18.38 -5.63 9.11
CA ILE A 91 -17.96 -5.68 10.52
C ILE A 91 -17.03 -4.51 10.83
N SER A 92 -16.08 -4.22 9.96
CA SER A 92 -15.14 -3.11 10.12
C SER A 92 -15.86 -1.77 10.27
N VAL A 93 -16.83 -1.48 9.38
CA VAL A 93 -17.60 -0.22 9.43
C VAL A 93 -18.34 -0.06 10.75
N PHE A 94 -18.98 -1.12 11.26
CA PHE A 94 -19.74 -1.05 12.52
C PHE A 94 -18.86 -1.09 13.78
N SER A 95 -17.60 -1.50 13.66
CA SER A 95 -16.67 -1.58 14.81
C SER A 95 -15.90 -0.30 15.06
N ILE A 96 -15.85 0.61 14.10
CA ILE A 96 -15.09 1.86 14.21
C ILE A 96 -15.88 2.85 15.06
N LYS A 97 -15.21 3.42 16.06
CA LYS A 97 -15.73 4.55 16.85
C LYS A 97 -14.99 5.81 16.41
N GLU A 98 -15.74 6.75 15.88
CA GLU A 98 -15.23 8.09 15.56
C GLU A 98 -15.15 8.95 16.82
N LEU A 99 -14.24 9.91 16.84
CA LEU A 99 -14.19 10.92 17.90
C LEU A 99 -15.46 11.76 17.87
N PRO A 100 -15.99 12.18 19.05
CA PRO A 100 -17.11 13.11 19.12
C PRO A 100 -16.84 14.38 18.32
N GLU A 101 -17.86 14.92 17.65
CA GLU A 101 -17.72 16.14 16.84
C GLU A 101 -17.16 17.32 17.63
N GLU A 102 -17.46 17.40 18.92
CA GLU A 102 -16.96 18.43 19.81
C GLU A 102 -15.43 18.36 19.97
N GLU A 103 -14.88 17.15 20.07
CA GLU A 103 -13.43 16.96 20.13
C GLU A 103 -12.76 17.19 18.77
N LEU A 104 -13.40 16.83 17.67
CA LEU A 104 -12.89 17.10 16.32
C LEU A 104 -12.81 18.60 16.04
N LYS A 105 -13.77 19.39 16.53
CA LYS A 105 -13.85 20.84 16.40
C LYS A 105 -13.00 21.59 17.43
N ALA A 106 -12.70 20.99 18.58
CA ALA A 106 -11.92 21.62 19.63
C ALA A 106 -10.47 21.91 19.20
N GLY A 107 -10.11 23.17 19.10
CA GLY A 107 -8.75 23.63 18.81
C GLY A 107 -8.50 24.16 17.40
N LYS A 108 -9.51 24.30 16.56
CA LYS A 108 -9.46 25.09 15.34
C LYS A 108 -10.69 25.96 15.27
N ASP A 109 -10.52 27.26 15.08
CA ASP A 109 -11.58 28.16 14.62
C ASP A 109 -11.99 27.69 13.22
N TYR A 110 -12.88 26.69 13.19
CA TYR A 110 -13.55 26.33 11.94
C TYR A 110 -14.66 27.37 11.71
N THR A 111 -14.31 28.47 11.09
CA THR A 111 -15.27 29.10 10.20
C THR A 111 -15.53 28.06 9.11
N GLU A 112 -16.73 27.50 9.09
CA GLU A 112 -17.21 26.65 7.98
C GLU A 112 -17.32 27.50 6.70
N GLU A 113 -16.19 27.89 6.16
CA GLU A 113 -16.16 28.44 4.81
C GLU A 113 -16.44 27.27 3.86
N LYS A 114 -17.65 27.24 3.35
CA LYS A 114 -18.06 26.26 2.32
C LYS A 114 -17.34 26.61 1.02
N TYR A 115 -16.15 26.10 0.86
CA TYR A 115 -15.42 26.23 -0.41
C TYR A 115 -16.14 25.47 -1.52
N GLY A 116 -16.34 26.13 -2.68
CA GLY A 116 -16.75 25.45 -3.88
C GLY A 116 -15.68 24.44 -4.32
N LEU A 117 -16.09 23.36 -5.02
CA LEU A 117 -15.14 22.32 -5.50
C LEU A 117 -13.96 22.91 -6.30
N VAL A 118 -14.21 23.93 -7.09
CA VAL A 118 -13.17 24.62 -7.90
C VAL A 118 -12.20 25.39 -7.01
N GLU A 119 -12.71 26.03 -5.97
CA GLU A 119 -11.91 26.80 -5.01
C GLU A 119 -11.07 25.89 -4.12
N ALA A 120 -11.63 24.79 -3.64
CA ALA A 120 -10.91 23.75 -2.93
C ALA A 120 -9.79 23.15 -3.79
N ALA A 121 -10.05 22.85 -5.06
CA ALA A 121 -9.04 22.38 -6.00
C ALA A 121 -7.93 23.42 -6.20
N LYS A 122 -8.27 24.70 -6.37
CA LYS A 122 -7.29 25.78 -6.53
C LYS A 122 -6.39 25.91 -5.28
N LEU A 123 -6.95 25.80 -4.08
CA LEU A 123 -6.20 25.81 -2.83
C LEU A 123 -5.22 24.63 -2.73
N LEU A 124 -5.68 23.41 -3.10
CA LEU A 124 -4.81 22.23 -3.12
C LEU A 124 -3.66 22.37 -4.11
N PHE A 125 -3.92 22.84 -5.34
CA PHE A 125 -2.89 23.08 -6.35
C PHE A 125 -1.98 24.27 -6.04
N SER A 126 -2.40 25.19 -5.18
CA SER A 126 -1.57 26.28 -4.67
C SER A 126 -0.62 25.84 -3.55
N ASN A 127 -0.90 24.72 -2.88
CA ASN A 127 -0.07 24.20 -1.80
C ASN A 127 1.15 23.44 -2.36
N LYS A 128 2.32 24.05 -2.28
CA LYS A 128 3.60 23.49 -2.75
C LYS A 128 3.90 22.11 -2.12
N TYR A 129 3.65 21.96 -0.83
CA TYR A 129 3.94 20.71 -0.11
C TYR A 129 3.03 19.58 -0.57
N TYR A 130 1.75 19.88 -0.79
CA TYR A 130 0.79 18.93 -1.34
C TYR A 130 1.21 18.46 -2.74
N LEU A 131 1.63 19.37 -3.61
CA LEU A 131 2.12 19.01 -4.95
C LEU A 131 3.36 18.13 -4.91
N MET A 132 4.29 18.39 -3.97
CA MET A 132 5.47 17.53 -3.80
C MET A 132 5.09 16.12 -3.36
N ILE A 133 4.12 15.97 -2.46
CA ILE A 133 3.63 14.65 -2.03
C ILE A 133 2.93 13.95 -3.20
N CYS A 134 2.10 14.63 -3.96
CA CYS A 134 1.47 14.07 -5.16
C CYS A 134 2.50 13.57 -6.18
N ALA A 135 3.53 14.35 -6.45
CA ALA A 135 4.62 13.94 -7.34
C ALA A 135 5.36 12.69 -6.82
N THR A 136 5.67 12.66 -5.53
CA THR A 136 6.29 11.49 -4.88
C THR A 136 5.41 10.27 -4.99
N TYR A 137 4.09 10.42 -4.80
CA TYR A 137 3.14 9.32 -4.92
C TYR A 137 3.03 8.79 -6.35
N ILE A 138 3.01 9.68 -7.34
CA ILE A 138 3.03 9.27 -8.76
C ILE A 138 4.28 8.47 -9.07
N CYS A 139 5.46 8.93 -8.65
CA CYS A 139 6.72 8.20 -8.84
C CYS A 139 6.68 6.82 -8.15
N GLN A 140 6.09 6.75 -6.95
CA GLN A 140 5.93 5.49 -6.22
C GLN A 140 5.00 4.52 -6.96
N GLN A 141 3.93 4.99 -7.57
CA GLN A 141 3.02 4.15 -8.36
C GLN A 141 3.66 3.65 -9.65
N ILE A 142 4.43 4.49 -10.34
CA ILE A 142 5.23 4.07 -11.51
C ILE A 142 6.19 2.96 -11.10
N TYR A 143 6.89 3.13 -9.99
CA TYR A 143 7.79 2.12 -9.44
C TYR A 143 7.06 0.81 -9.11
N SER A 144 5.89 0.85 -8.47
CA SER A 144 5.09 -0.33 -8.17
C SER A 144 4.63 -1.05 -9.43
N ALA A 145 4.25 -0.31 -10.47
CA ALA A 145 3.90 -0.88 -11.76
C ALA A 145 5.09 -1.62 -12.41
N MET A 146 6.30 -1.06 -12.32
CA MET A 146 7.52 -1.72 -12.81
C MET A 146 7.82 -3.01 -12.05
N LEU A 147 7.58 -3.07 -10.73
CA LEU A 147 7.74 -4.31 -9.96
C LEU A 147 6.78 -5.41 -10.40
N ASN A 148 5.54 -5.06 -10.76
CA ASN A 148 4.57 -6.03 -11.27
C ASN A 148 5.02 -6.64 -12.61
N MET A 149 5.88 -5.97 -13.37
CA MET A 149 6.50 -6.53 -14.58
C MET A 149 7.64 -7.52 -14.26
N GLY A 150 8.05 -7.66 -13.01
CA GLY A 150 9.12 -8.56 -12.59
C GLY A 150 8.88 -10.03 -12.97
N ILE A 151 7.62 -10.47 -13.07
CA ILE A 151 7.27 -11.82 -13.52
C ILE A 151 7.82 -12.10 -14.92
N TYR A 152 7.77 -11.12 -15.83
CA TYR A 152 8.29 -11.26 -17.18
C TYR A 152 9.82 -11.43 -17.18
N TYR A 153 10.51 -10.71 -16.29
CA TYR A 153 11.95 -10.87 -16.11
C TYR A 153 12.31 -12.30 -15.65
N MET A 154 11.52 -12.86 -14.71
CA MET A 154 11.72 -14.23 -14.22
C MET A 154 11.50 -15.27 -15.32
N ILE A 155 10.42 -15.10 -16.12
CA ILE A 155 10.06 -16.04 -17.19
C ILE A 155 11.04 -15.96 -18.36
N TYR A 156 11.32 -14.76 -18.87
CA TYR A 156 12.05 -14.59 -20.14
C TYR A 156 13.57 -14.52 -19.97
N ILE A 157 14.07 -13.98 -18.86
CA ILE A 157 15.51 -13.78 -18.63
C ILE A 157 16.07 -14.88 -17.73
N LEU A 158 15.46 -15.12 -16.57
CA LEU A 158 15.93 -16.14 -15.63
C LEU A 158 15.39 -17.54 -15.98
N LYS A 159 14.40 -17.64 -16.87
CA LYS A 159 13.77 -18.91 -17.32
C LYS A 159 13.28 -19.79 -16.17
N ASN A 160 12.84 -19.17 -15.08
CA ASN A 160 12.35 -19.86 -13.90
C ASN A 160 11.20 -19.05 -13.26
N GLU A 161 9.97 -19.54 -13.44
CA GLU A 161 8.76 -18.90 -12.92
C GLU A 161 8.66 -18.99 -11.39
N ASP A 162 9.22 -20.03 -10.78
CA ASP A 162 9.16 -20.24 -9.33
C ASP A 162 9.90 -19.15 -8.55
N LEU A 163 10.90 -18.52 -9.19
CA LEU A 163 11.63 -17.40 -8.59
C LEU A 163 10.73 -16.20 -8.29
N TYR A 164 9.62 -16.03 -9.03
CA TYR A 164 8.69 -14.94 -8.76
C TYR A 164 8.10 -15.02 -7.34
N SER A 165 7.72 -16.20 -6.90
CA SER A 165 7.22 -16.41 -5.54
C SER A 165 8.31 -16.13 -4.50
N VAL A 166 9.53 -16.59 -4.72
CA VAL A 166 10.67 -16.36 -3.82
C VAL A 166 10.99 -14.87 -3.70
N PHE A 167 10.99 -14.12 -4.80
CA PHE A 167 11.17 -12.67 -4.79
C PHE A 167 10.01 -11.94 -4.11
N SER A 168 8.77 -12.41 -4.29
CA SER A 168 7.61 -11.87 -3.56
C SER A 168 7.77 -12.01 -2.05
N TRP A 169 8.26 -13.16 -1.57
CA TRP A 169 8.56 -13.36 -0.15
C TRP A 169 9.72 -12.46 0.31
N ALA A 170 10.77 -12.31 -0.49
CA ALA A 170 11.91 -11.44 -0.20
C ALA A 170 11.53 -9.95 -0.14
N ILE A 171 10.43 -9.54 -0.75
CA ILE A 171 9.88 -8.19 -0.63
C ILE A 171 8.95 -8.08 0.59
N ASN A 172 7.95 -8.95 0.68
CA ASN A 172 6.85 -8.78 1.64
C ASN A 172 7.26 -9.03 3.09
N ILE A 173 8.12 -10.02 3.37
CA ILE A 173 8.56 -10.29 4.74
C ILE A 173 9.35 -9.11 5.33
N PRO A 174 10.39 -8.56 4.67
CA PRO A 174 11.10 -7.39 5.18
C PRO A 174 10.20 -6.17 5.33
N VAL A 175 9.24 -5.96 4.42
CA VAL A 175 8.26 -4.86 4.53
C VAL A 175 7.43 -4.99 5.80
N ILE A 176 6.87 -6.17 6.09
CA ILE A 176 6.07 -6.41 7.30
C ILE A 176 6.92 -6.14 8.55
N ILE A 177 8.13 -6.67 8.61
CA ILE A 177 9.04 -6.46 9.75
C ILE A 177 9.35 -4.97 9.92
N ALA A 178 9.69 -4.28 8.83
CA ALA A 178 10.00 -2.85 8.88
C ALA A 178 8.79 -2.01 9.31
N MET A 179 7.57 -2.37 8.89
CA MET A 179 6.35 -1.70 9.31
C MET A 179 6.07 -1.87 10.80
N CYS A 180 6.34 -3.04 11.37
CA CYS A 180 6.25 -3.25 12.82
C CYS A 180 7.22 -2.34 13.60
N ILE A 181 8.37 -2.04 13.03
CA ILE A 181 9.41 -1.21 13.66
C ILE A 181 9.20 0.28 13.37
N THR A 182 8.48 0.64 12.31
CA THR A 182 8.28 2.04 11.85
C THR A 182 7.80 2.99 12.96
N PRO A 183 6.79 2.67 13.79
CA PRO A 183 6.37 3.57 14.86
C PRO A 183 7.48 3.91 15.87
N MET A 184 8.31 2.92 16.21
CA MET A 184 9.47 3.10 17.09
C MET A 184 10.57 3.95 16.44
N LEU A 185 10.77 3.78 15.12
CA LEU A 185 11.74 4.55 14.36
C LEU A 185 11.35 6.02 14.26
N VAL A 186 10.06 6.34 14.05
CA VAL A 186 9.55 7.72 14.03
C VAL A 186 9.91 8.45 15.30
N GLU A 187 9.70 7.79 16.44
CA GLU A 187 9.99 8.36 17.75
C GLU A 187 11.50 8.60 17.96
N LYS A 188 12.32 7.61 17.63
CA LYS A 188 13.78 7.66 17.79
C LYS A 188 14.44 8.68 16.85
N MET A 189 13.95 8.82 15.64
CA MET A 189 14.51 9.72 14.62
C MET A 189 13.97 11.16 14.72
N LYS A 190 13.08 11.46 15.68
CA LYS A 190 12.53 12.79 15.96
C LYS A 190 11.87 13.44 14.73
N GLY A 191 11.18 12.65 13.89
CA GLY A 191 10.39 13.19 12.80
C GLY A 191 10.30 12.29 11.57
N LEU A 192 9.18 12.41 10.87
CA LEU A 192 8.84 11.66 9.66
C LEU A 192 9.81 11.93 8.51
N TYR A 193 10.27 13.19 8.38
CA TYR A 193 11.18 13.58 7.29
C TYR A 193 12.50 12.81 7.31
N ARG A 194 13.16 12.76 8.47
CA ARG A 194 14.46 12.06 8.59
C ARG A 194 14.30 10.56 8.37
N MET A 195 13.24 9.98 8.88
CA MET A 195 12.93 8.56 8.69
C MET A 195 12.73 8.24 7.21
N ASN A 196 11.90 9.01 6.52
CA ASN A 196 11.64 8.80 5.10
C ASN A 196 12.89 9.02 4.23
N LEU A 197 13.68 10.05 4.54
CA LEU A 197 14.92 10.31 3.82
C LEU A 197 15.91 9.14 3.94
N THR A 198 16.13 8.63 5.15
CA THR A 198 17.00 7.46 5.36
C THR A 198 16.45 6.22 4.70
N GLY A 199 15.12 6.02 4.74
CA GLY A 199 14.43 4.94 4.05
C GLY A 199 14.64 5.00 2.54
N TYR A 200 14.49 6.16 1.92
CA TYR A 200 14.72 6.33 0.48
C TYR A 200 16.17 6.11 0.07
N ILE A 201 17.15 6.60 0.87
CA ILE A 201 18.57 6.35 0.61
C ILE A 201 18.86 4.85 0.66
N LEU A 202 18.39 4.15 1.70
CA LEU A 202 18.57 2.71 1.86
C LEU A 202 17.87 1.94 0.73
N GLY A 203 16.63 2.31 0.41
CA GLY A 203 15.84 1.71 -0.66
C GLY A 203 16.52 1.87 -2.03
N THR A 204 17.04 3.07 -2.32
CA THR A 204 17.74 3.33 -3.58
C THR A 204 19.06 2.54 -3.66
N ALA A 205 19.85 2.52 -2.59
CA ALA A 205 21.07 1.72 -2.53
C ALA A 205 20.79 0.22 -2.74
N GLY A 206 19.74 -0.31 -2.11
CA GLY A 206 19.29 -1.68 -2.34
C GLY A 206 18.94 -1.94 -3.81
N ARG A 207 18.24 -1.02 -4.49
CA ARG A 207 17.89 -1.17 -5.91
C ARG A 207 19.09 -1.14 -6.83
N VAL A 208 20.03 -0.25 -6.58
CA VAL A 208 21.31 -0.23 -7.32
C VAL A 208 22.03 -1.56 -7.13
N GLY A 209 22.04 -2.11 -5.91
CA GLY A 209 22.59 -3.43 -5.62
C GLY A 209 21.91 -4.57 -6.40
N VAL A 210 20.57 -4.53 -6.56
CA VAL A 210 19.84 -5.50 -7.38
C VAL A 210 20.30 -5.46 -8.84
N ILE A 211 20.52 -4.25 -9.39
CA ILE A 211 21.00 -4.11 -10.78
C ILE A 211 22.38 -4.75 -10.93
N PHE A 212 23.33 -4.44 -10.04
CA PHE A 212 24.66 -5.06 -10.07
C PHE A 212 24.60 -6.58 -9.92
N ALA A 213 23.80 -7.09 -8.98
CA ALA A 213 23.60 -8.52 -8.78
C ALA A 213 22.99 -9.21 -10.02
N GLY A 214 22.09 -8.50 -10.73
CA GLY A 214 21.50 -8.96 -11.99
C GLY A 214 22.55 -9.11 -13.11
N TYR A 215 23.45 -8.13 -13.25
CA TYR A 215 24.58 -8.23 -14.20
C TYR A 215 25.55 -9.36 -13.84
N MET A 216 25.74 -9.64 -12.55
CA MET A 216 26.56 -10.76 -12.08
C MET A 216 25.85 -12.12 -12.20
N GLY A 217 24.56 -12.16 -12.54
CA GLY A 217 23.75 -13.38 -12.62
C GLY A 217 23.54 -14.10 -11.29
N SER A 218 23.76 -13.41 -10.15
CA SER A 218 23.67 -14.02 -8.81
C SER A 218 22.29 -13.80 -8.20
N VAL A 219 21.41 -14.80 -8.29
CA VAL A 219 20.06 -14.78 -7.70
C VAL A 219 20.07 -14.55 -6.19
N PRO A 220 20.93 -15.21 -5.37
CA PRO A 220 20.96 -14.95 -3.94
C PRO A 220 21.29 -13.50 -3.58
N LEU A 221 22.21 -12.89 -4.33
CA LEU A 221 22.58 -11.50 -4.12
C LEU A 221 21.44 -10.54 -4.52
N MET A 222 20.72 -10.85 -5.60
CA MET A 222 19.51 -10.12 -6.01
C MET A 222 18.45 -10.17 -4.90
N LEU A 223 18.21 -11.33 -4.29
CA LEU A 223 17.26 -11.50 -3.20
C LEU A 223 17.65 -10.67 -1.97
N ALA A 224 18.94 -10.72 -1.58
CA ALA A 224 19.44 -9.95 -0.45
C ALA A 224 19.26 -8.42 -0.65
N PHE A 225 19.65 -7.90 -1.79
CA PHE A 225 19.47 -6.48 -2.11
C PHE A 225 17.99 -6.09 -2.28
N THR A 226 17.15 -7.00 -2.77
CA THR A 226 15.69 -6.79 -2.82
C THR A 226 15.10 -6.63 -1.41
N ALA A 227 15.53 -7.47 -0.46
CA ALA A 227 15.11 -7.34 0.94
C ALA A 227 15.58 -6.01 1.57
N VAL A 228 16.81 -5.58 1.31
CA VAL A 228 17.32 -4.28 1.77
C VAL A 228 16.50 -3.13 1.18
N ALA A 229 16.19 -3.19 -0.11
CA ALA A 229 15.36 -2.17 -0.77
C ALA A 229 13.95 -2.13 -0.18
N ALA A 230 13.37 -3.29 0.14
CA ALA A 230 12.05 -3.41 0.74
C ALA A 230 12.01 -2.80 2.16
N LEU A 231 13.04 -3.06 2.99
CA LEU A 231 13.19 -2.43 4.30
C LEU A 231 13.22 -0.89 4.23
N GLY A 232 13.92 -0.34 3.23
CA GLY A 232 14.01 1.09 3.04
C GLY A 232 12.71 1.77 2.60
N MET A 233 11.86 1.07 1.86
CA MET A 233 10.61 1.62 1.33
C MET A 233 9.40 1.46 2.27
N ALA A 234 9.47 0.57 3.24
CA ALA A 234 8.36 0.26 4.14
C ALA A 234 7.87 1.46 4.99
N PRO A 235 8.75 2.29 5.60
CA PRO A 235 8.30 3.40 6.44
C PRO A 235 7.37 4.36 5.72
N TRP A 236 7.69 4.73 4.47
CA TRP A 236 6.84 5.61 3.66
C TRP A 236 5.41 5.10 3.48
N GLN A 237 5.23 3.80 3.33
CA GLN A 237 3.89 3.22 3.18
C GLN A 237 3.08 3.32 4.47
N GLY A 238 3.74 3.16 5.63
CA GLY A 238 3.09 3.24 6.93
C GLY A 238 2.71 4.67 7.34
N ASP A 239 3.55 5.67 7.02
CA ASP A 239 3.36 7.05 7.49
C ASP A 239 2.69 7.98 6.48
N MET A 240 2.44 7.53 5.26
CA MET A 240 1.86 8.34 4.19
C MET A 240 0.60 9.10 4.62
N GLY A 241 -0.30 8.44 5.37
CA GLY A 241 -1.51 9.08 5.87
C GLY A 241 -1.23 10.21 6.86
N ALA A 242 -0.20 10.05 7.70
CA ALA A 242 0.22 11.08 8.65
C ALA A 242 0.88 12.28 7.95
N VAL A 243 1.68 12.01 6.91
CA VAL A 243 2.35 13.05 6.12
C VAL A 243 1.32 13.89 5.35
N VAL A 244 0.35 13.26 4.68
CA VAL A 244 -0.72 13.97 3.96
C VAL A 244 -1.57 14.80 4.92
N ALA A 245 -1.89 14.27 6.10
CA ALA A 245 -2.68 14.98 7.11
C ALA A 245 -1.93 16.18 7.76
N SER A 246 -0.62 16.26 7.59
CA SER A 246 0.22 17.36 8.11
C SER A 246 0.42 18.51 7.11
N CYS A 247 -0.01 18.34 5.87
CA CYS A 247 0.05 19.35 4.80
C CYS A 247 -1.23 20.16 4.70
#